data_2e41d9d676ceb63f72ff40c416504ac9
#
_entry.id   2e41d9d676ceb63f72ff40c416504ac9
#
_cell.length_a   1.000
_cell.length_b   1.000
_cell.length_c   1.000
_cell.angle_alpha   90.00
_cell.angle_beta   90.00
_cell.angle_gamma   90.00
#
_symmetry.space_group_name_H-M   'P 1'
#
loop_
_entity.id
_entity.type
_entity.pdbx_description
1 polymer ?
#
loop_
_entity_poly.entity_id
_entity_poly.type
_entity_poly.pdbx_seq_one_letter_code
_entity_poly.pdbx_strand_id
1 'polypeptide(L)'
;MIDSLFIAVTENNSALWSLCFAIGAGCFLTSLSRKTHLPTLVLLLLGGFLFGPEGFNFFDPKALGEFLPIFMSLAVAIILFEGGLTLDLREFTQTSVVIQRLLTVGVLITWIGIAICIVFVFKTNISFALLMGSLVIVTGPTVIVPLLRRIRIQSRIANILHWEGVLIDSIGVFIAILCFEWVVEGGGTVAIPNFMIRILSGLLIGSIGGYLIYLCMERKWIPDTLINAFALASAMFIFGLTELVKPEAGLLSVTVAGIIVGIKKPHRLKEIKAFKAEIVDLLIGLLFLVLVARLELHQFKHFFSQGGLWVLIAVILVIRPLSVFISSYKTQINFREKLLLSWIAPRGVVAASMASLFAISLQNKENAIGDPLLMEAFVYSVICTTVLLQGMSSGIVARILRLQRPDPNDWIIIGAHRFGRELAQAMNFNEERSVILLDTNPTNIKLAKKQGLKALLCDGMEAEELYEEEQLLFGTGYVLALTDNSELNQLLMQRWAEQLNREIVYGWIPSDYAPSITNVIGQPIFGNLEPVS
;
A
#
# COMPACT_ATOMS: atom_id res chain seq x y z
N MET A 1 19.50 -19.42 -41.89
CA MET A 1 20.02 -19.98 -40.61
C MET A 1 20.96 -19.03 -39.88
N ILE A 2 21.91 -18.36 -40.54
CA ILE A 2 22.79 -17.36 -39.91
C ILE A 2 21.99 -16.08 -39.57
N ASP A 3 21.15 -15.61 -40.48
CA ASP A 3 20.29 -14.43 -40.25
C ASP A 3 19.23 -14.66 -39.14
N SER A 4 18.65 -15.88 -39.07
CA SER A 4 17.74 -16.25 -38.00
C SER A 4 18.43 -16.35 -36.64
N LEU A 5 19.70 -16.77 -36.61
CA LEU A 5 20.50 -16.81 -35.39
C LEU A 5 20.92 -15.39 -34.94
N PHE A 6 21.24 -14.52 -35.88
CA PHE A 6 21.59 -13.12 -35.60
C PHE A 6 20.38 -12.32 -35.08
N ILE A 7 19.20 -12.53 -35.67
CA ILE A 7 17.94 -11.94 -35.21
C ILE A 7 17.61 -12.43 -33.79
N ALA A 8 17.70 -13.75 -33.53
CA ALA A 8 17.43 -14.30 -32.20
C ALA A 8 18.41 -13.80 -31.12
N VAL A 9 19.68 -13.58 -31.47
CA VAL A 9 20.68 -13.01 -30.54
C VAL A 9 20.43 -11.52 -30.27
N THR A 10 20.02 -10.75 -31.26
CA THR A 10 19.68 -9.34 -31.10
C THR A 10 18.37 -9.16 -30.32
N GLU A 11 17.36 -9.99 -30.56
CA GLU A 11 16.11 -9.98 -29.80
C GLU A 11 16.33 -10.37 -28.32
N ASN A 12 17.12 -11.42 -28.05
CA ASN A 12 17.45 -11.83 -26.68
C ASN A 12 18.24 -10.73 -25.92
N ASN A 13 19.16 -10.05 -26.59
CA ASN A 13 19.89 -8.95 -25.99
C ASN A 13 18.99 -7.73 -25.71
N SER A 14 18.01 -7.45 -26.57
CA SER A 14 17.05 -6.38 -26.36
C SER A 14 16.08 -6.67 -25.20
N ALA A 15 15.64 -7.91 -25.05
CA ALA A 15 14.80 -8.36 -23.94
C ALA A 15 15.55 -8.26 -22.59
N LEU A 16 16.80 -8.75 -22.55
CA LEU A 16 17.64 -8.67 -21.37
C LEU A 16 17.91 -7.21 -20.97
N TRP A 17 18.26 -6.36 -21.93
CA TRP A 17 18.46 -4.94 -21.71
C TRP A 17 17.19 -4.27 -21.16
N SER A 18 16.04 -4.52 -21.77
CA SER A 18 14.75 -3.96 -21.36
C SER A 18 14.41 -4.34 -19.92
N LEU A 19 14.63 -5.60 -19.53
CA LEU A 19 14.38 -6.06 -18.16
C LEU A 19 15.35 -5.42 -17.16
N CYS A 20 16.66 -5.42 -17.44
CA CYS A 20 17.67 -4.82 -16.57
C CYS A 20 17.46 -3.32 -16.41
N PHE A 21 17.14 -2.61 -17.50
CA PHE A 21 16.85 -1.19 -17.47
C PHE A 21 15.59 -0.90 -16.62
N ALA A 22 14.52 -1.67 -16.83
CA ALA A 22 13.28 -1.48 -16.08
C ALA A 22 13.46 -1.72 -14.58
N ILE A 23 14.25 -2.74 -14.17
CA ILE A 23 14.60 -2.98 -12.76
C ILE A 23 15.37 -1.79 -12.20
N GLY A 24 16.44 -1.36 -12.87
CA GLY A 24 17.30 -0.26 -12.42
C GLY A 24 16.55 1.07 -12.35
N ALA A 25 15.80 1.41 -13.41
CA ALA A 25 15.00 2.63 -13.48
C ALA A 25 13.85 2.62 -12.45
N GLY A 26 13.15 1.50 -12.28
CA GLY A 26 12.10 1.34 -11.27
C GLY A 26 12.64 1.56 -9.85
N CYS A 27 13.76 0.92 -9.51
CA CYS A 27 14.43 1.09 -8.22
C CYS A 27 14.93 2.54 -8.02
N PHE A 28 15.53 3.15 -9.04
CA PHE A 28 15.98 4.53 -8.99
C PHE A 28 14.83 5.52 -8.79
N LEU A 29 13.74 5.39 -9.54
CA LEU A 29 12.58 6.26 -9.42
C LEU A 29 11.87 6.09 -8.06
N THR A 30 11.81 4.87 -7.54
CA THR A 30 11.28 4.61 -6.19
C THR A 30 12.15 5.27 -5.11
N SER A 31 13.48 5.16 -5.23
CA SER A 31 14.43 5.86 -4.34
C SER A 31 14.31 7.38 -4.45
N LEU A 32 14.21 7.90 -5.67
CA LEU A 32 14.05 9.33 -5.93
C LEU A 32 12.75 9.87 -5.33
N SER A 33 11.67 9.09 -5.40
CA SER A 33 10.38 9.40 -4.78
C SER A 33 10.51 9.63 -3.28
N ARG A 34 11.21 8.73 -2.58
CA ARG A 34 11.46 8.86 -1.13
C ARG A 34 12.25 10.11 -0.80
N LYS A 35 13.23 10.49 -1.63
CA LYS A 35 14.06 11.69 -1.44
C LYS A 35 13.32 12.99 -1.76
N THR A 36 12.50 12.99 -2.81
CA THR A 36 11.78 14.20 -3.29
C THR A 36 10.42 14.39 -2.65
N HIS A 37 9.96 13.43 -1.82
CA HIS A 37 8.63 13.41 -1.22
C HIS A 37 7.48 13.45 -2.26
N LEU A 38 7.76 13.09 -3.50
CA LEU A 38 6.74 12.94 -4.54
C LEU A 38 6.10 11.55 -4.44
N PRO A 39 4.81 11.39 -4.79
CA PRO A 39 4.20 10.07 -4.84
C PRO A 39 4.94 9.15 -5.82
N THR A 40 5.35 7.97 -5.38
CA THR A 40 6.13 7.00 -6.19
C THR A 40 5.45 6.71 -7.52
N LEU A 41 4.13 6.58 -7.52
CA LEU A 41 3.36 6.32 -8.74
C LEU A 41 3.48 7.43 -9.79
N VAL A 42 3.60 8.69 -9.38
CA VAL A 42 3.76 9.80 -10.33
C VAL A 42 5.10 9.67 -11.06
N LEU A 43 6.17 9.37 -10.32
CA LEU A 43 7.49 9.21 -10.94
C LEU A 43 7.56 7.96 -11.82
N LEU A 44 6.93 6.87 -11.41
CA LEU A 44 6.87 5.64 -12.22
C LEU A 44 6.02 5.82 -13.48
N LEU A 45 4.90 6.55 -13.41
CA LEU A 45 4.09 6.92 -14.57
C LEU A 45 4.90 7.76 -15.55
N LEU A 46 5.53 8.83 -15.06
CA LEU A 46 6.36 9.69 -15.89
C LEU A 46 7.57 8.92 -16.45
N GLY A 47 8.21 8.10 -15.64
CA GLY A 47 9.36 7.28 -16.05
C GLY A 47 8.97 6.25 -17.10
N GLY A 48 7.89 5.51 -16.91
CA GLY A 48 7.39 4.53 -17.88
C GLY A 48 7.07 5.15 -19.23
N PHE A 49 6.43 6.33 -19.22
CA PHE A 49 6.14 7.07 -20.43
C PHE A 49 7.41 7.66 -21.09
N LEU A 50 8.29 8.29 -20.32
CA LEU A 50 9.50 8.92 -20.85
C LEU A 50 10.52 7.91 -21.37
N PHE A 51 10.72 6.80 -20.66
CA PHE A 51 11.72 5.80 -21.03
C PHE A 51 11.18 4.72 -21.98
N GLY A 52 9.86 4.61 -22.08
CA GLY A 52 9.17 3.67 -22.96
C GLY A 52 9.17 4.07 -24.45
N PRO A 53 8.51 3.25 -25.30
CA PRO A 53 8.45 3.45 -26.75
C PRO A 53 7.83 4.78 -27.20
N GLU A 54 6.90 5.33 -26.44
CA GLU A 54 6.24 6.61 -26.72
C GLU A 54 7.12 7.84 -26.36
N GLY A 55 8.21 7.63 -25.60
CA GLY A 55 9.15 8.67 -25.21
C GLY A 55 10.53 8.50 -25.83
N PHE A 56 11.56 8.32 -25.01
CA PHE A 56 12.96 8.19 -25.47
C PHE A 56 13.32 6.80 -26.00
N ASN A 57 12.44 5.82 -25.89
CA ASN A 57 12.64 4.45 -26.36
C ASN A 57 13.90 3.78 -25.78
N PHE A 58 14.18 3.98 -24.48
CA PHE A 58 15.31 3.32 -23.81
C PHE A 58 15.07 1.84 -23.59
N PHE A 59 13.82 1.42 -23.47
CA PHE A 59 13.44 0.01 -23.39
C PHE A 59 12.07 -0.22 -24.04
N ASP A 60 11.88 -1.42 -24.60
CA ASP A 60 10.63 -1.83 -25.22
C ASP A 60 10.04 -3.03 -24.46
N PRO A 61 8.88 -2.89 -23.80
CA PRO A 61 8.18 -4.01 -23.18
C PRO A 61 7.83 -5.14 -24.15
N LYS A 62 7.62 -4.83 -25.44
CA LYS A 62 7.31 -5.83 -26.48
C LYS A 62 8.47 -6.79 -26.71
N ALA A 63 9.71 -6.35 -26.46
CA ALA A 63 10.90 -7.22 -26.56
C ALA A 63 10.89 -8.39 -25.55
N LEU A 64 10.13 -8.28 -24.45
CA LEU A 64 9.98 -9.35 -23.46
C LEU A 64 9.09 -10.51 -23.95
N GLY A 65 8.31 -10.31 -25.02
CA GLY A 65 7.50 -11.34 -25.66
C GLY A 65 6.61 -12.12 -24.67
N GLU A 66 6.62 -13.45 -24.78
CA GLU A 66 5.82 -14.34 -23.91
C GLU A 66 6.30 -14.40 -22.45
N PHE A 67 7.51 -13.94 -22.16
CA PHE A 67 8.01 -13.87 -20.79
C PHE A 67 7.26 -12.82 -19.95
N LEU A 68 6.80 -11.72 -20.57
CA LEU A 68 6.14 -10.63 -19.87
C LEU A 68 4.86 -11.07 -19.13
N PRO A 69 3.90 -11.78 -19.74
CA PRO A 69 2.71 -12.26 -19.02
C PRO A 69 3.04 -13.19 -17.86
N ILE A 70 4.00 -14.11 -18.03
CA ILE A 70 4.43 -15.05 -16.98
C ILE A 70 5.03 -14.26 -15.80
N PHE A 71 5.95 -13.34 -16.11
CA PHE A 71 6.58 -12.51 -15.10
C PHE A 71 5.55 -11.66 -14.34
N MET A 72 4.60 -11.04 -15.06
CA MET A 72 3.53 -10.24 -14.47
C MET A 72 2.65 -11.09 -13.54
N SER A 73 2.25 -12.28 -13.97
CA SER A 73 1.43 -13.18 -13.17
C SER A 73 2.12 -13.57 -11.85
N LEU A 74 3.41 -13.93 -11.92
CA LEU A 74 4.21 -14.25 -10.74
C LEU A 74 4.38 -13.04 -9.80
N ALA A 75 4.67 -11.87 -10.35
CA ALA A 75 4.84 -10.67 -9.56
C ALA A 75 3.52 -10.24 -8.89
N VAL A 76 2.40 -10.29 -9.61
CA VAL A 76 1.07 -10.04 -9.04
C VAL A 76 0.73 -11.08 -7.97
N ALA A 77 1.04 -12.36 -8.18
CA ALA A 77 0.84 -13.41 -7.17
C ALA A 77 1.58 -13.11 -5.86
N ILE A 78 2.83 -12.63 -5.94
CA ILE A 78 3.63 -12.24 -4.76
C ILE A 78 2.97 -11.03 -4.06
N ILE A 79 2.57 -10.01 -4.82
CA ILE A 79 1.91 -8.82 -4.28
C ILE A 79 0.59 -9.20 -3.60
N LEU A 80 -0.20 -10.09 -4.21
CA LEU A 80 -1.47 -10.54 -3.65
C LEU A 80 -1.30 -11.39 -2.39
N PHE A 81 -0.26 -12.23 -2.35
CA PHE A 81 0.06 -12.99 -1.15
C PHE A 81 0.43 -12.07 0.02
N GLU A 82 1.23 -11.04 -0.24
CA GLU A 82 1.57 -10.03 0.76
C GLU A 82 0.33 -9.24 1.19
N GLY A 83 -0.50 -8.78 0.25
CA GLY A 83 -1.77 -8.13 0.55
C GLY A 83 -2.68 -8.99 1.46
N GLY A 84 -2.73 -10.32 1.18
CA GLY A 84 -3.43 -11.27 2.03
C GLY A 84 -2.84 -11.39 3.44
N LEU A 85 -1.50 -11.38 3.57
CA LEU A 85 -0.80 -11.44 4.87
C LEU A 85 -1.06 -10.22 5.76
N THR A 86 -1.33 -9.06 5.17
CA THR A 86 -1.58 -7.82 5.90
C THR A 86 -2.99 -7.74 6.46
N LEU A 87 -3.93 -8.54 5.95
CA LEU A 87 -5.33 -8.52 6.39
C LEU A 87 -5.45 -9.06 7.83
N ASP A 88 -5.85 -8.21 8.77
CA ASP A 88 -6.19 -8.60 10.14
C ASP A 88 -7.69 -8.47 10.41
N LEU A 89 -8.38 -9.63 10.44
CA LEU A 89 -9.82 -9.67 10.71
C LEU A 89 -10.17 -9.18 12.13
N ARG A 90 -9.26 -9.25 13.10
CA ARG A 90 -9.50 -8.73 14.45
C ARG A 90 -9.50 -7.21 14.45
N GLU A 91 -8.59 -6.61 13.72
CA GLU A 91 -8.54 -5.16 13.55
C GLU A 91 -9.79 -4.64 12.83
N PHE A 92 -10.27 -5.37 11.80
CA PHE A 92 -11.53 -5.05 11.13
C PHE A 92 -12.71 -4.97 12.11
N THR A 93 -12.83 -5.91 13.06
CA THR A 93 -13.92 -5.93 14.05
C THR A 93 -13.78 -4.85 15.12
N GLN A 94 -12.56 -4.38 15.38
CA GLN A 94 -12.25 -3.33 16.34
C GLN A 94 -12.26 -1.93 15.72
N THR A 95 -12.28 -1.82 14.38
CA THR A 95 -12.30 -0.53 13.69
C THR A 95 -13.63 0.21 13.91
N SER A 96 -13.59 1.52 13.69
CA SER A 96 -14.79 2.34 13.83
C SER A 96 -15.89 1.91 12.87
N VAL A 97 -17.15 2.10 13.28
CA VAL A 97 -18.34 1.78 12.47
C VAL A 97 -18.27 2.41 11.07
N VAL A 98 -17.61 3.56 10.95
CA VAL A 98 -17.43 4.24 9.67
C VAL A 98 -16.56 3.44 8.72
N ILE A 99 -15.43 2.91 9.20
CA ILE A 99 -14.51 2.10 8.40
C ILE A 99 -15.22 0.82 7.94
N GLN A 100 -15.91 0.13 8.85
CA GLN A 100 -16.67 -1.07 8.51
C GLN A 100 -17.72 -0.80 7.41
N ARG A 101 -18.44 0.33 7.51
CA ARG A 101 -19.43 0.71 6.50
C ARG A 101 -18.79 1.15 5.18
N LEU A 102 -17.64 1.81 5.20
CA LEU A 102 -16.90 2.14 3.97
C LEU A 102 -16.46 0.87 3.24
N LEU A 103 -15.98 -0.14 3.98
CA LEU A 103 -15.51 -1.41 3.43
C LEU A 103 -16.63 -2.38 3.00
N THR A 104 -17.86 -2.15 3.42
CA THR A 104 -19.03 -2.95 3.03
C THR A 104 -19.94 -2.18 2.08
N VAL A 105 -20.75 -1.28 2.63
CA VAL A 105 -21.70 -0.46 1.86
C VAL A 105 -20.98 0.46 0.88
N GLY A 106 -19.89 1.09 1.30
CA GLY A 106 -19.11 1.99 0.46
C GLY A 106 -18.49 1.30 -0.74
N VAL A 107 -17.96 0.09 -0.55
CA VAL A 107 -17.45 -0.77 -1.63
C VAL A 107 -18.55 -1.10 -2.62
N LEU A 108 -19.71 -1.56 -2.16
CA LEU A 108 -20.83 -1.90 -3.03
C LEU A 108 -21.32 -0.71 -3.84
N ILE A 109 -21.47 0.46 -3.22
CA ILE A 109 -21.87 1.69 -3.90
C ILE A 109 -20.85 2.08 -4.96
N THR A 110 -19.57 2.01 -4.62
CA THR A 110 -18.49 2.37 -5.55
C THR A 110 -18.45 1.39 -6.72
N TRP A 111 -18.47 0.09 -6.46
CA TRP A 111 -18.43 -0.96 -7.47
C TRP A 111 -19.61 -0.89 -8.44
N ILE A 112 -20.83 -0.94 -7.90
CA ILE A 112 -22.07 -0.92 -8.70
C ILE A 112 -22.23 0.43 -9.40
N GLY A 113 -21.95 1.53 -8.70
CA GLY A 113 -22.03 2.88 -9.28
C GLY A 113 -21.12 3.08 -10.47
N ILE A 114 -19.86 2.61 -10.38
CA ILE A 114 -18.92 2.65 -11.50
C ILE A 114 -19.40 1.74 -12.63
N ALA A 115 -19.82 0.51 -12.34
CA ALA A 115 -20.33 -0.42 -13.36
C ALA A 115 -21.53 0.16 -14.12
N ILE A 116 -22.48 0.75 -13.42
CA ILE A 116 -23.64 1.43 -14.03
C ILE A 116 -23.16 2.57 -14.95
N CYS A 117 -22.25 3.41 -14.48
CA CYS A 117 -21.71 4.52 -15.26
C CYS A 117 -21.02 4.02 -16.55
N ILE A 118 -20.24 2.95 -16.46
CA ILE A 118 -19.55 2.32 -17.59
C ILE A 118 -20.55 1.76 -18.60
N VAL A 119 -21.59 1.06 -18.15
CA VAL A 119 -22.64 0.54 -19.06
C VAL A 119 -23.33 1.66 -19.81
N PHE A 120 -23.66 2.77 -19.13
CA PHE A 120 -24.33 3.90 -19.78
C PHE A 120 -23.43 4.65 -20.76
N VAL A 121 -22.16 4.86 -20.43
CA VAL A 121 -21.24 5.66 -21.25
C VAL A 121 -20.67 4.81 -22.41
N PHE A 122 -20.14 3.63 -22.11
CA PHE A 122 -19.45 2.81 -23.11
C PHE A 122 -20.35 1.75 -23.77
N LYS A 123 -21.59 1.59 -23.29
CA LYS A 123 -22.55 0.59 -23.80
C LYS A 123 -21.99 -0.83 -23.80
N THR A 124 -21.17 -1.17 -22.81
CA THR A 124 -20.55 -2.48 -22.67
C THR A 124 -21.45 -3.46 -21.94
N ASN A 125 -21.08 -4.76 -22.00
CA ASN A 125 -21.75 -5.81 -21.24
C ASN A 125 -21.61 -5.57 -19.72
N ILE A 126 -22.68 -5.87 -18.97
CA ILE A 126 -22.71 -5.67 -17.52
C ILE A 126 -21.62 -6.48 -16.79
N SER A 127 -21.30 -7.69 -17.23
CA SER A 127 -20.25 -8.51 -16.63
C SER A 127 -18.88 -7.85 -16.77
N PHE A 128 -18.59 -7.28 -17.93
CA PHE A 128 -17.35 -6.56 -18.18
C PHE A 128 -17.31 -5.22 -17.45
N ALA A 129 -18.43 -4.51 -17.36
CA ALA A 129 -18.54 -3.28 -16.58
C ALA A 129 -18.34 -3.53 -15.08
N LEU A 130 -18.85 -4.64 -14.55
CA LEU A 130 -18.61 -5.06 -13.16
C LEU A 130 -17.12 -5.38 -12.92
N LEU A 131 -16.45 -6.02 -13.88
CA LEU A 131 -15.00 -6.23 -13.83
C LEU A 131 -14.24 -4.90 -13.79
N MET A 132 -14.52 -3.98 -14.72
CA MET A 132 -13.89 -2.66 -14.76
C MET A 132 -14.13 -1.88 -13.46
N GLY A 133 -15.37 -1.92 -12.94
CA GLY A 133 -15.74 -1.28 -11.67
C GLY A 133 -14.98 -1.84 -10.48
N SER A 134 -14.79 -3.18 -10.43
CA SER A 134 -14.08 -3.85 -9.33
C SER A 134 -12.61 -3.46 -9.23
N LEU A 135 -11.93 -3.27 -10.35
CA LEU A 135 -10.53 -2.83 -10.40
C LEU A 135 -10.34 -1.44 -9.77
N VAL A 136 -11.33 -0.58 -9.88
CA VAL A 136 -11.26 0.80 -9.39
C VAL A 136 -11.78 0.96 -7.94
N ILE A 137 -12.28 -0.08 -7.29
CA ILE A 137 -12.62 -0.04 -5.86
C ILE A 137 -11.37 0.20 -5.02
N VAL A 138 -10.28 -0.44 -5.37
CA VAL A 138 -9.04 -0.50 -4.61
C VAL A 138 -8.41 0.89 -4.44
N THR A 139 -8.21 1.31 -3.19
CA THR A 139 -7.41 2.48 -2.81
C THR A 139 -6.15 1.97 -2.11
N GLY A 140 -4.98 2.03 -2.76
CA GLY A 140 -3.77 1.42 -2.22
C GLY A 140 -3.14 2.19 -1.06
N PRO A 141 -2.70 1.50 0.01
CA PRO A 141 -1.99 2.12 1.14
C PRO A 141 -0.67 2.77 0.71
N THR A 142 -0.04 2.24 -0.34
CA THR A 142 1.21 2.76 -0.93
C THR A 142 1.11 4.21 -1.41
N VAL A 143 -0.10 4.69 -1.73
CA VAL A 143 -0.35 6.08 -2.13
C VAL A 143 -0.89 6.91 -0.99
N ILE A 144 -1.78 6.32 -0.17
CA ILE A 144 -2.46 7.04 0.92
C ILE A 144 -1.47 7.41 2.03
N VAL A 145 -0.58 6.50 2.46
CA VAL A 145 0.34 6.74 3.57
C VAL A 145 1.28 7.92 3.31
N PRO A 146 2.03 8.00 2.17
CA PRO A 146 2.85 9.16 1.86
C PRO A 146 2.04 10.47 1.76
N LEU A 147 0.82 10.38 1.22
CA LEU A 147 -0.07 11.52 1.09
C LEU A 147 -0.47 12.07 2.47
N LEU A 148 -0.88 11.21 3.40
CA LEU A 148 -1.27 11.58 4.76
C LEU A 148 -0.12 12.22 5.54
N ARG A 149 1.10 11.67 5.41
CA ARG A 149 2.32 12.25 6.01
C ARG A 149 2.56 13.70 5.53
N ARG A 150 2.29 13.98 4.27
CA ARG A 150 2.48 15.31 3.66
C ARG A 150 1.40 16.32 4.08
N ILE A 151 0.14 15.90 4.18
CA ILE A 151 -1.01 16.82 4.34
C ILE A 151 -1.20 17.23 5.81
N ARG A 152 -0.74 16.42 6.77
CA ARG A 152 -0.89 16.64 8.22
C ARG A 152 -2.34 16.92 8.64
N ILE A 153 -3.22 16.00 8.36
CA ILE A 153 -4.64 16.11 8.75
C ILE A 153 -4.89 15.58 10.16
N GLN A 154 -6.08 15.88 10.69
CA GLN A 154 -6.50 15.39 11.99
C GLN A 154 -6.43 13.86 12.08
N SER A 155 -5.93 13.31 13.21
CA SER A 155 -5.68 11.87 13.41
C SER A 155 -6.87 11.01 13.07
N ARG A 156 -8.08 11.44 13.44
CA ARG A 156 -9.31 10.68 13.20
C ARG A 156 -9.53 10.41 11.72
N ILE A 157 -9.31 11.42 10.87
CA ILE A 157 -9.49 11.30 9.41
C ILE A 157 -8.34 10.50 8.81
N ALA A 158 -7.10 10.78 9.27
CA ALA A 158 -5.93 10.02 8.85
C ALA A 158 -6.11 8.52 9.12
N ASN A 159 -6.62 8.18 10.32
CA ASN A 159 -6.91 6.82 10.72
C ASN A 159 -7.95 6.14 9.82
N ILE A 160 -9.05 6.84 9.50
CA ILE A 160 -10.09 6.28 8.63
C ILE A 160 -9.51 5.99 7.25
N LEU A 161 -8.77 6.93 6.66
CA LEU A 161 -8.17 6.76 5.33
C LEU A 161 -7.09 5.68 5.32
N HIS A 162 -6.27 5.59 6.35
CA HIS A 162 -5.24 4.57 6.48
C HIS A 162 -5.86 3.17 6.52
N TRP A 163 -6.78 2.95 7.46
CA TRP A 163 -7.43 1.64 7.59
C TRP A 163 -8.32 1.29 6.40
N GLU A 164 -9.00 2.28 5.82
CA GLU A 164 -9.70 2.07 4.55
C GLU A 164 -8.72 1.57 3.49
N GLY A 165 -7.57 2.26 3.30
CA GLY A 165 -6.59 1.91 2.28
C GLY A 165 -6.00 0.51 2.45
N VAL A 166 -5.65 0.12 3.69
CA VAL A 166 -5.07 -1.20 3.98
C VAL A 166 -6.08 -2.33 3.77
N LEU A 167 -7.30 -2.18 4.27
CA LEU A 167 -8.29 -3.25 4.22
C LEU A 167 -8.99 -3.37 2.87
N ILE A 168 -9.22 -2.26 2.18
CA ILE A 168 -9.91 -2.25 0.89
C ILE A 168 -9.06 -2.87 -0.22
N ASP A 169 -7.73 -2.81 -0.10
CA ASP A 169 -6.80 -3.38 -1.07
C ASP A 169 -7.07 -4.88 -1.24
N SER A 170 -7.06 -5.63 -0.14
CA SER A 170 -7.34 -7.08 -0.15
C SER A 170 -8.78 -7.42 -0.56
N ILE A 171 -9.78 -6.63 -0.11
CA ILE A 171 -11.20 -6.86 -0.44
C ILE A 171 -11.44 -6.58 -1.93
N GLY A 172 -10.91 -5.48 -2.44
CA GLY A 172 -11.09 -5.09 -3.84
C GLY A 172 -10.43 -6.06 -4.82
N VAL A 173 -9.23 -6.54 -4.49
CA VAL A 173 -8.54 -7.59 -5.24
C VAL A 173 -9.38 -8.85 -5.31
N PHE A 174 -9.92 -9.31 -4.18
CA PHE A 174 -10.77 -10.49 -4.14
C PHE A 174 -12.00 -10.34 -5.05
N ILE A 175 -12.69 -9.20 -4.99
CA ILE A 175 -13.85 -8.91 -5.86
C ILE A 175 -13.42 -8.87 -7.33
N ALA A 176 -12.28 -8.26 -7.64
CA ALA A 176 -11.78 -8.15 -9.01
C ALA A 176 -11.46 -9.53 -9.61
N ILE A 177 -10.84 -10.43 -8.84
CA ILE A 177 -10.57 -11.80 -9.25
C ILE A 177 -11.90 -12.55 -9.53
N LEU A 178 -12.88 -12.41 -8.64
CA LEU A 178 -14.20 -13.04 -8.85
C LEU A 178 -14.88 -12.53 -10.13
N CYS A 179 -14.83 -11.22 -10.39
CA CYS A 179 -15.37 -10.63 -11.61
C CYS A 179 -14.62 -11.09 -12.85
N PHE A 180 -13.30 -11.20 -12.76
CA PHE A 180 -12.46 -11.68 -13.85
C PHE A 180 -12.78 -13.14 -14.21
N GLU A 181 -12.84 -14.01 -13.21
CA GLU A 181 -13.26 -15.41 -13.39
C GLU A 181 -14.62 -15.54 -14.06
N TRP A 182 -15.58 -14.70 -13.63
CA TRP A 182 -16.91 -14.66 -14.24
C TRP A 182 -16.89 -14.24 -15.71
N VAL A 183 -16.06 -13.24 -16.05
CA VAL A 183 -15.92 -12.77 -17.45
C VAL A 183 -15.23 -13.82 -18.31
N VAL A 184 -14.19 -14.47 -17.79
CA VAL A 184 -13.43 -15.52 -18.48
C VAL A 184 -14.32 -16.70 -18.86
N GLU A 185 -15.29 -17.06 -18.01
CA GLU A 185 -16.25 -18.14 -18.28
C GLU A 185 -17.42 -17.71 -19.18
N GLY A 186 -17.37 -16.51 -19.77
CA GLY A 186 -18.39 -16.03 -20.71
C GLY A 186 -19.62 -15.36 -20.09
N GLY A 187 -19.67 -15.21 -18.75
CA GLY A 187 -20.63 -14.34 -18.04
C GLY A 187 -22.10 -14.75 -18.13
N GLY A 188 -22.43 -16.03 -18.32
CA GLY A 188 -23.80 -16.53 -18.44
C GLY A 188 -24.13 -17.64 -17.44
N THR A 189 -25.38 -18.07 -17.41
CA THR A 189 -25.83 -19.17 -16.52
C THR A 189 -25.16 -20.51 -16.82
N VAL A 190 -24.72 -20.73 -18.06
CA VAL A 190 -24.00 -21.94 -18.49
C VAL A 190 -22.56 -21.97 -17.94
N ALA A 191 -21.99 -20.81 -17.63
CA ALA A 191 -20.66 -20.67 -17.07
C ALA A 191 -20.60 -20.93 -15.54
N ILE A 192 -21.76 -20.96 -14.83
CA ILE A 192 -21.81 -21.11 -13.39
C ILE A 192 -21.04 -22.33 -12.86
N PRO A 193 -21.18 -23.55 -13.42
CA PRO A 193 -20.44 -24.70 -12.92
C PRO A 193 -18.92 -24.54 -13.02
N ASN A 194 -18.41 -24.07 -14.15
CA ASN A 194 -16.99 -23.84 -14.35
C ASN A 194 -16.44 -22.76 -13.44
N PHE A 195 -17.19 -21.66 -13.29
CA PHE A 195 -16.89 -20.58 -12.34
C PHE A 195 -16.80 -21.12 -10.90
N MET A 196 -17.78 -21.92 -10.47
CA MET A 196 -17.77 -22.54 -9.14
C MET A 196 -16.58 -23.47 -8.95
N ILE A 197 -16.22 -24.27 -9.95
CA ILE A 197 -15.05 -25.15 -9.90
C ILE A 197 -13.77 -24.33 -9.75
N ARG A 198 -13.60 -23.21 -10.47
CA ARG A 198 -12.44 -22.32 -10.32
C ARG A 198 -12.36 -21.73 -8.92
N ILE A 199 -13.45 -21.15 -8.44
CA ILE A 199 -13.49 -20.59 -7.09
C ILE A 199 -13.17 -21.67 -6.05
N LEU A 200 -13.82 -22.83 -6.14
CA LEU A 200 -13.60 -23.91 -5.19
C LEU A 200 -12.15 -24.42 -5.23
N SER A 201 -11.57 -24.59 -6.42
CA SER A 201 -10.16 -25.00 -6.55
C SER A 201 -9.21 -23.98 -5.94
N GLY A 202 -9.39 -22.69 -6.25
CA GLY A 202 -8.60 -21.60 -5.66
C GLY A 202 -8.73 -21.52 -4.14
N LEU A 203 -9.96 -21.58 -3.61
CA LEU A 203 -10.22 -21.59 -2.17
C LEU A 203 -9.63 -22.83 -1.48
N LEU A 204 -9.84 -24.02 -2.02
CA LEU A 204 -9.35 -25.28 -1.41
C LEU A 204 -7.82 -25.34 -1.42
N ILE A 205 -7.19 -25.17 -2.59
CA ILE A 205 -5.73 -25.25 -2.71
C ILE A 205 -5.07 -24.11 -1.91
N GLY A 206 -5.62 -22.89 -1.99
CA GLY A 206 -5.15 -21.76 -1.21
C GLY A 206 -5.30 -21.97 0.29
N SER A 207 -6.42 -22.54 0.75
CA SER A 207 -6.65 -22.82 2.16
C SER A 207 -5.72 -23.91 2.69
N ILE A 208 -5.58 -25.00 1.97
CA ILE A 208 -4.68 -26.10 2.35
C ILE A 208 -3.23 -25.61 2.32
N GLY A 209 -2.82 -24.92 1.25
CA GLY A 209 -1.47 -24.41 1.10
C GLY A 209 -1.12 -23.38 2.18
N GLY A 210 -1.99 -22.41 2.43
CA GLY A 210 -1.80 -21.42 3.49
C GLY A 210 -1.72 -22.03 4.88
N TYR A 211 -2.55 -23.06 5.15
CA TYR A 211 -2.49 -23.79 6.42
C TYR A 211 -1.21 -24.62 6.56
N LEU A 212 -0.73 -25.23 5.47
CA LEU A 212 0.55 -25.96 5.46
C LEU A 212 1.74 -25.01 5.69
N ILE A 213 1.75 -23.83 5.05
CA ILE A 213 2.76 -22.80 5.33
C ILE A 213 2.76 -22.45 6.82
N TYR A 214 1.58 -22.17 7.39
CA TYR A 214 1.45 -21.90 8.82
C TYR A 214 2.01 -23.02 9.68
N LEU A 215 1.64 -24.30 9.41
CA LEU A 215 2.13 -25.45 10.17
C LEU A 215 3.65 -25.62 10.11
N CYS A 216 4.24 -25.48 8.93
CA CYS A 216 5.69 -25.58 8.75
C CYS A 216 6.44 -24.53 9.58
N MET A 217 5.90 -23.30 9.62
CA MET A 217 6.47 -22.20 10.39
C MET A 217 6.28 -22.40 11.90
N GLU A 218 5.07 -22.75 12.33
CA GLU A 218 4.74 -22.91 13.76
C GLU A 218 5.51 -24.07 14.40
N ARG A 219 5.68 -25.18 13.68
CA ARG A 219 6.43 -26.34 14.14
C ARG A 219 7.95 -26.20 14.00
N LYS A 220 8.42 -25.04 13.54
CA LYS A 220 9.85 -24.76 13.34
C LYS A 220 10.57 -25.82 12.47
N TRP A 221 9.85 -26.37 11.48
CA TRP A 221 10.48 -27.29 10.52
C TRP A 221 11.44 -26.55 9.58
N ILE A 222 11.26 -25.25 9.45
CA ILE A 222 12.08 -24.39 8.59
C ILE A 222 13.02 -23.58 9.51
N PRO A 223 14.33 -23.58 9.23
CA PRO A 223 15.27 -22.72 9.93
C PRO A 223 14.88 -21.24 9.82
N ASP A 224 15.11 -20.48 10.87
CA ASP A 224 14.74 -19.08 10.96
C ASP A 224 15.31 -18.22 9.81
N THR A 225 16.51 -18.54 9.36
CA THR A 225 17.20 -17.87 8.24
C THR A 225 16.52 -18.08 6.89
N LEU A 226 15.70 -19.12 6.73
CA LEU A 226 15.04 -19.49 5.48
C LEU A 226 13.54 -19.19 5.47
N ILE A 227 12.96 -18.69 6.56
CA ILE A 227 11.52 -18.47 6.68
C ILE A 227 10.99 -17.55 5.56
N ASN A 228 11.70 -16.48 5.25
CA ASN A 228 11.30 -15.52 4.23
C ASN A 228 11.31 -16.13 2.82
N ALA A 229 12.39 -16.84 2.49
CA ALA A 229 12.50 -17.52 1.21
C ALA A 229 11.46 -18.66 1.08
N PHE A 230 11.24 -19.42 2.16
CA PHE A 230 10.23 -20.48 2.20
C PHE A 230 8.82 -19.93 1.96
N ALA A 231 8.45 -18.83 2.62
CA ALA A 231 7.13 -18.24 2.45
C ALA A 231 6.90 -17.76 1.00
N LEU A 232 7.92 -17.15 0.39
CA LEU A 232 7.86 -16.70 -1.01
C LEU A 232 7.78 -17.89 -1.98
N ALA A 233 8.66 -18.86 -1.82
CA ALA A 233 8.69 -20.06 -2.66
C ALA A 233 7.39 -20.87 -2.55
N SER A 234 6.84 -20.97 -1.34
CA SER A 234 5.56 -21.66 -1.12
C SER A 234 4.40 -20.93 -1.78
N ALA A 235 4.36 -19.60 -1.72
CA ALA A 235 3.35 -18.81 -2.42
C ALA A 235 3.41 -19.05 -3.94
N MET A 236 4.61 -19.01 -4.53
CA MET A 236 4.80 -19.28 -5.95
C MET A 236 4.45 -20.73 -6.31
N PHE A 237 4.76 -21.69 -5.42
CA PHE A 237 4.39 -23.10 -5.62
C PHE A 237 2.88 -23.31 -5.59
N ILE A 238 2.16 -22.68 -4.63
CA ILE A 238 0.69 -22.73 -4.56
C ILE A 238 0.08 -22.12 -5.82
N PHE A 239 0.61 -20.97 -6.28
CA PHE A 239 0.20 -20.35 -7.52
C PHE A 239 0.34 -21.32 -8.70
N GLY A 240 1.55 -21.84 -8.95
CA GLY A 240 1.83 -22.73 -10.07
C GLY A 240 1.04 -24.05 -10.01
N LEU A 241 0.90 -24.64 -8.80
CA LEU A 241 0.09 -25.84 -8.61
C LEU A 241 -1.37 -25.60 -8.96
N THR A 242 -1.92 -24.46 -8.56
CA THR A 242 -3.32 -24.13 -8.85
C THR A 242 -3.53 -23.87 -10.33
N GLU A 243 -2.60 -23.18 -11.00
CA GLU A 243 -2.64 -22.95 -12.46
C GLU A 243 -2.60 -24.27 -13.25
N LEU A 244 -1.84 -25.28 -12.79
CA LEU A 244 -1.84 -26.61 -13.39
C LEU A 244 -3.16 -27.35 -13.24
N VAL A 245 -3.84 -27.20 -12.07
CA VAL A 245 -5.12 -27.87 -11.80
C VAL A 245 -6.27 -27.18 -12.52
N LYS A 246 -6.32 -25.86 -12.43
CA LYS A 246 -7.33 -25.04 -13.10
C LYS A 246 -6.71 -23.70 -13.49
N PRO A 247 -6.51 -23.44 -14.78
CA PRO A 247 -5.96 -22.18 -15.26
C PRO A 247 -6.72 -20.97 -14.71
N GLU A 248 -5.98 -19.92 -14.40
CA GLU A 248 -6.47 -18.62 -13.92
C GLU A 248 -7.06 -18.63 -12.48
N ALA A 249 -7.05 -19.77 -11.75
CA ALA A 249 -7.47 -19.83 -10.35
C ALA A 249 -6.30 -19.55 -9.36
N GLY A 250 -5.06 -19.44 -9.87
CA GLY A 250 -3.86 -19.26 -9.05
C GLY A 250 -3.84 -17.98 -8.24
N LEU A 251 -4.30 -16.87 -8.80
CA LEU A 251 -4.37 -15.58 -8.10
C LEU A 251 -5.26 -15.64 -6.86
N LEU A 252 -6.40 -16.30 -6.98
CA LEU A 252 -7.31 -16.52 -5.86
C LEU A 252 -6.67 -17.39 -4.78
N SER A 253 -6.00 -18.49 -5.18
CA SER A 253 -5.39 -19.42 -4.23
C SER A 253 -4.29 -18.77 -3.40
N VAL A 254 -3.45 -17.96 -4.03
CA VAL A 254 -2.35 -17.25 -3.35
C VAL A 254 -2.89 -16.18 -2.40
N THR A 255 -3.92 -15.44 -2.81
CA THR A 255 -4.59 -14.45 -1.97
C THR A 255 -5.16 -15.11 -0.71
N VAL A 256 -5.87 -16.23 -0.89
CA VAL A 256 -6.45 -17.00 0.23
C VAL A 256 -5.37 -17.58 1.14
N ALA A 257 -4.27 -18.10 0.56
CA ALA A 257 -3.15 -18.60 1.34
C ALA A 257 -2.51 -17.49 2.19
N GLY A 258 -2.31 -16.30 1.63
CA GLY A 258 -1.84 -15.12 2.34
C GLY A 258 -2.75 -14.73 3.51
N ILE A 259 -4.07 -14.66 3.27
CA ILE A 259 -5.07 -14.36 4.30
C ILE A 259 -5.01 -15.37 5.45
N ILE A 260 -4.91 -16.66 5.17
CA ILE A 260 -4.86 -17.69 6.21
C ILE A 260 -3.60 -17.58 7.07
N VAL A 261 -2.44 -17.38 6.44
CA VAL A 261 -1.19 -17.18 7.17
C VAL A 261 -1.26 -15.89 8.00
N GLY A 262 -1.81 -14.80 7.45
CA GLY A 262 -2.00 -13.52 8.15
C GLY A 262 -2.91 -13.63 9.38
N ILE A 263 -4.04 -14.36 9.27
CA ILE A 263 -4.99 -14.59 10.37
C ILE A 263 -4.38 -15.47 11.47
N LYS A 264 -3.65 -16.52 11.09
CA LYS A 264 -3.05 -17.47 12.04
C LYS A 264 -1.86 -16.91 12.80
N LYS A 265 -1.22 -15.85 12.30
CA LYS A 265 -0.11 -15.13 12.92
C LYS A 265 1.01 -16.06 13.40
N PRO A 266 1.68 -16.81 12.50
CA PRO A 266 2.77 -17.71 12.89
C PRO A 266 3.90 -16.92 13.55
N HIS A 267 4.72 -17.64 14.30
CA HIS A 267 5.93 -17.08 14.89
C HIS A 267 6.77 -16.36 13.83
N ARG A 268 7.22 -15.12 14.10
CA ARG A 268 7.99 -14.25 13.18
C ARG A 268 7.25 -13.72 11.95
N LEU A 269 5.94 -13.63 11.99
CA LEU A 269 5.17 -13.00 10.90
C LEU A 269 5.67 -11.58 10.56
N LYS A 270 6.15 -10.83 11.56
CA LYS A 270 6.68 -9.46 11.37
C LYS A 270 7.91 -9.44 10.46
N GLU A 271 8.86 -10.37 10.66
CA GLU A 271 10.06 -10.47 9.81
C GLU A 271 9.70 -10.82 8.35
N ILE A 272 8.70 -11.69 8.18
CA ILE A 272 8.20 -12.07 6.85
C ILE A 272 7.57 -10.86 6.16
N LYS A 273 6.78 -10.07 6.87
CA LYS A 273 6.14 -8.87 6.33
C LYS A 273 7.19 -7.83 5.91
N ALA A 274 8.20 -7.56 6.74
CA ALA A 274 9.25 -6.59 6.43
C ALA A 274 10.05 -6.97 5.17
N PHE A 275 10.56 -8.20 5.08
CA PHE A 275 11.30 -8.67 3.91
C PHE A 275 10.47 -8.65 2.62
N LYS A 276 9.18 -9.01 2.72
CA LYS A 276 8.29 -9.02 1.55
C LYS A 276 7.94 -7.63 1.08
N ALA A 277 7.79 -6.67 1.98
CA ALA A 277 7.54 -5.29 1.61
C ALA A 277 8.64 -4.73 0.70
N GLU A 278 9.90 -5.07 0.95
CA GLU A 278 11.03 -4.65 0.09
C GLU A 278 10.94 -5.28 -1.31
N ILE A 279 10.65 -6.58 -1.39
CA ILE A 279 10.48 -7.28 -2.68
C ILE A 279 9.28 -6.72 -3.43
N VAL A 280 8.17 -6.49 -2.75
CA VAL A 280 6.95 -5.94 -3.34
C VAL A 280 7.18 -4.53 -3.85
N ASP A 281 7.87 -3.67 -3.11
CA ASP A 281 8.24 -2.33 -3.57
C ASP A 281 9.08 -2.37 -4.87
N LEU A 282 10.03 -3.30 -4.96
CA LEU A 282 10.83 -3.51 -6.18
C LEU A 282 9.95 -4.02 -7.33
N LEU A 283 9.11 -5.03 -7.08
CA LEU A 283 8.21 -5.58 -8.09
C LEU A 283 7.19 -4.54 -8.56
N ILE A 284 6.65 -3.72 -7.67
CA ILE A 284 5.75 -2.62 -8.00
C ILE A 284 6.46 -1.62 -8.92
N GLY A 285 7.68 -1.22 -8.56
CA GLY A 285 8.46 -0.28 -9.37
C GLY A 285 8.70 -0.81 -10.78
N LEU A 286 9.13 -2.06 -10.87
CA LEU A 286 9.39 -2.74 -12.14
C LEU A 286 8.11 -2.92 -12.97
N LEU A 287 7.10 -3.55 -12.37
CA LEU A 287 5.82 -3.79 -13.05
C LEU A 287 5.20 -2.50 -13.56
N PHE A 288 5.13 -1.48 -12.70
CA PHE A 288 4.44 -0.25 -13.05
C PHE A 288 5.17 0.48 -14.18
N LEU A 289 6.50 0.50 -14.16
CA LEU A 289 7.30 1.09 -15.23
C LEU A 289 7.07 0.36 -16.57
N VAL A 290 7.13 -0.97 -16.55
CA VAL A 290 6.93 -1.81 -17.76
C VAL A 290 5.49 -1.68 -18.27
N LEU A 291 4.51 -1.69 -17.38
CA LEU A 291 3.09 -1.59 -17.74
C LEU A 291 2.75 -0.23 -18.36
N VAL A 292 3.29 0.85 -17.78
CA VAL A 292 3.07 2.20 -18.32
C VAL A 292 3.75 2.39 -19.66
N ALA A 293 4.96 1.83 -19.83
CA ALA A 293 5.66 1.87 -21.11
C ALA A 293 4.95 1.08 -22.24
N ARG A 294 4.08 0.13 -21.86
CA ARG A 294 3.25 -0.63 -22.81
C ARG A 294 2.02 0.16 -23.29
N LEU A 295 1.60 1.16 -22.54
CA LEU A 295 0.41 1.93 -22.87
C LEU A 295 0.64 2.81 -24.09
N GLU A 296 -0.25 2.72 -25.04
CA GLU A 296 -0.23 3.52 -26.26
C GLU A 296 -1.13 4.76 -26.10
N LEU A 297 -0.66 5.93 -26.50
CA LEU A 297 -1.44 7.19 -26.46
C LEU A 297 -2.76 7.08 -27.23
N HIS A 298 -2.82 6.22 -28.24
CA HIS A 298 -4.03 5.95 -29.00
C HIS A 298 -5.17 5.40 -28.12
N GLN A 299 -4.86 4.53 -27.15
CA GLN A 299 -5.85 3.93 -26.22
C GLN A 299 -6.52 5.01 -25.36
N PHE A 300 -5.74 5.99 -24.88
CA PHE A 300 -6.28 7.12 -24.12
C PHE A 300 -7.16 8.03 -25.01
N LYS A 301 -6.73 8.30 -26.24
CA LYS A 301 -7.57 9.07 -27.19
C LYS A 301 -8.90 8.37 -27.43
N HIS A 302 -8.88 7.05 -27.61
CA HIS A 302 -10.09 6.24 -27.79
C HIS A 302 -11.00 6.31 -26.55
N PHE A 303 -10.45 6.11 -25.36
CA PHE A 303 -11.18 6.22 -24.10
C PHE A 303 -11.86 7.58 -23.92
N PHE A 304 -11.12 8.67 -24.15
CA PHE A 304 -11.67 10.01 -23.99
C PHE A 304 -12.71 10.36 -25.07
N SER A 305 -12.54 9.88 -26.31
CA SER A 305 -13.50 10.08 -27.40
C SER A 305 -14.83 9.38 -27.15
N GLN A 306 -14.85 8.26 -26.43
CA GLN A 306 -16.05 7.54 -26.04
C GLN A 306 -16.75 8.10 -24.79
N GLY A 307 -16.30 9.22 -24.26
CA GLY A 307 -16.91 9.84 -23.08
C GLY A 307 -16.25 9.46 -21.75
N GLY A 308 -15.04 8.91 -21.77
CA GLY A 308 -14.28 8.52 -20.57
C GLY A 308 -14.11 9.64 -19.55
N LEU A 309 -14.06 10.89 -20.01
CA LEU A 309 -14.04 12.06 -19.12
C LEU A 309 -15.24 12.10 -18.17
N TRP A 310 -16.44 11.78 -18.66
CA TRP A 310 -17.65 11.76 -17.85
C TRP A 310 -17.61 10.68 -16.80
N VAL A 311 -17.01 9.51 -17.13
CA VAL A 311 -16.81 8.44 -16.17
C VAL A 311 -15.83 8.87 -15.07
N LEU A 312 -14.72 9.53 -15.41
CA LEU A 312 -13.76 10.06 -14.43
C LEU A 312 -14.42 11.08 -13.49
N ILE A 313 -15.18 12.02 -14.05
CA ILE A 313 -15.93 13.02 -13.27
C ILE A 313 -16.94 12.32 -12.34
N ALA A 314 -17.69 11.34 -12.85
CA ALA A 314 -18.65 10.59 -12.04
C ALA A 314 -17.97 9.82 -10.91
N VAL A 315 -16.85 9.16 -11.15
CA VAL A 315 -16.10 8.41 -10.13
C VAL A 315 -15.63 9.33 -9.01
N ILE A 316 -15.05 10.48 -9.34
CA ILE A 316 -14.43 11.37 -8.36
C ILE A 316 -15.46 12.26 -7.67
N LEU A 317 -16.41 12.86 -8.40
CA LEU A 317 -17.29 13.90 -7.88
C LEU A 317 -18.70 13.40 -7.50
N VAL A 318 -19.09 12.19 -7.92
CA VAL A 318 -20.43 11.66 -7.63
C VAL A 318 -20.34 10.37 -6.81
N ILE A 319 -19.69 9.34 -7.34
CA ILE A 319 -19.72 8.00 -6.76
C ILE A 319 -18.97 7.97 -5.44
N ARG A 320 -17.77 8.53 -5.36
CA ARG A 320 -16.98 8.57 -4.14
C ARG A 320 -17.65 9.40 -3.03
N PRO A 321 -18.14 10.63 -3.25
CA PRO A 321 -18.93 11.36 -2.27
C PRO A 321 -20.15 10.57 -1.81
N LEU A 322 -20.93 10.00 -2.73
CA LEU A 322 -22.11 9.20 -2.40
C LEU A 322 -21.76 8.03 -1.46
N SER A 323 -20.70 7.30 -1.77
CA SER A 323 -20.18 6.21 -0.94
C SER A 323 -19.85 6.68 0.48
N VAL A 324 -19.09 7.80 0.62
CA VAL A 324 -18.69 8.35 1.91
C VAL A 324 -19.89 8.87 2.70
N PHE A 325 -20.81 9.62 2.06
CA PHE A 325 -21.97 10.19 2.75
C PHE A 325 -22.93 9.12 3.26
N ILE A 326 -23.18 8.07 2.48
CA ILE A 326 -24.04 6.95 2.91
C ILE A 326 -23.35 6.13 4.02
N SER A 327 -22.07 5.80 3.87
CA SER A 327 -21.33 5.02 4.87
C SER A 327 -21.17 5.77 6.20
N SER A 328 -21.09 7.11 6.15
CA SER A 328 -21.00 7.95 7.34
C SER A 328 -22.35 8.45 7.88
N TYR A 329 -23.48 7.89 7.41
CA TYR A 329 -24.79 8.27 7.90
C TYR A 329 -24.98 7.91 9.37
N LYS A 330 -25.52 8.87 10.18
CA LYS A 330 -25.67 8.74 11.64
C LYS A 330 -24.37 8.42 12.40
N THR A 331 -23.24 8.90 11.93
CA THR A 331 -21.96 8.83 12.64
C THR A 331 -21.53 10.21 13.10
N GLN A 332 -20.56 10.28 14.03
CA GLN A 332 -20.05 11.53 14.57
C GLN A 332 -19.07 12.27 13.63
N ILE A 333 -19.09 11.98 12.31
CA ILE A 333 -18.23 12.65 11.34
C ILE A 333 -18.89 13.94 10.87
N ASN A 334 -18.16 15.07 10.99
CA ASN A 334 -18.63 16.38 10.58
C ASN A 334 -18.71 16.48 9.03
N PHE A 335 -19.53 17.41 8.54
CA PHE A 335 -19.69 17.63 7.10
C PHE A 335 -18.36 17.94 6.37
N ARG A 336 -17.48 18.73 7.00
CA ARG A 336 -16.14 19.05 6.46
C ARG A 336 -15.26 17.80 6.35
N GLU A 337 -15.30 16.95 7.38
CA GLU A 337 -14.59 15.66 7.39
C GLU A 337 -15.08 14.74 6.26
N LYS A 338 -16.41 14.67 6.05
CA LYS A 338 -17.00 13.90 4.93
C LYS A 338 -16.52 14.40 3.57
N LEU A 339 -16.44 15.71 3.39
CA LEU A 339 -15.92 16.30 2.15
C LEU A 339 -14.45 15.92 1.91
N LEU A 340 -13.61 15.97 2.95
CA LEU A 340 -12.21 15.59 2.82
C LEU A 340 -12.05 14.09 2.53
N LEU A 341 -12.79 13.22 3.23
CA LEU A 341 -12.82 11.78 2.96
C LEU A 341 -13.33 11.45 1.55
N SER A 342 -14.27 12.25 1.03
CA SER A 342 -14.78 12.12 -0.33
C SER A 342 -13.75 12.53 -1.38
N TRP A 343 -12.92 13.52 -1.06
CA TRP A 343 -11.88 14.01 -1.96
C TRP A 343 -10.67 13.08 -2.03
N ILE A 344 -10.24 12.52 -0.89
CA ILE A 344 -9.04 11.68 -0.81
C ILE A 344 -9.41 10.22 -1.06
N ALA A 345 -9.16 9.73 -2.25
CA ALA A 345 -9.31 8.33 -2.64
C ALA A 345 -8.37 7.96 -3.81
N PRO A 346 -7.05 8.17 -3.67
CA PRO A 346 -6.13 7.83 -4.74
C PRO A 346 -6.12 6.32 -4.98
N ARG A 347 -6.09 5.91 -6.25
CA ARG A 347 -6.11 4.50 -6.63
C ARG A 347 -4.70 3.92 -6.63
N GLY A 348 -4.60 2.62 -6.25
CA GLY A 348 -3.33 1.95 -6.00
C GLY A 348 -2.73 1.27 -7.23
N VAL A 349 -1.48 0.83 -7.06
CA VAL A 349 -0.68 0.11 -8.08
C VAL A 349 -1.28 -1.25 -8.39
N VAL A 350 -1.85 -1.93 -7.39
CA VAL A 350 -2.45 -3.26 -7.54
C VAL A 350 -3.56 -3.24 -8.59
N ALA A 351 -4.38 -2.17 -8.61
CA ALA A 351 -5.41 -1.99 -9.64
C ALA A 351 -4.83 -1.94 -11.06
N ALA A 352 -3.71 -1.23 -11.26
CA ALA A 352 -3.03 -1.14 -12.54
C ALA A 352 -2.48 -2.49 -12.99
N SER A 353 -1.76 -3.17 -12.10
CA SER A 353 -1.16 -4.48 -12.39
C SER A 353 -2.22 -5.51 -12.75
N MET A 354 -3.33 -5.55 -12.00
CA MET A 354 -4.43 -6.46 -12.30
C MET A 354 -5.14 -6.10 -13.61
N ALA A 355 -5.36 -4.81 -13.88
CA ALA A 355 -5.98 -4.38 -15.14
C ALA A 355 -5.16 -4.84 -16.35
N SER A 356 -3.85 -4.66 -16.32
CA SER A 356 -2.98 -5.10 -17.41
C SER A 356 -2.88 -6.62 -17.51
N LEU A 357 -2.78 -7.33 -16.39
CA LEU A 357 -2.79 -8.79 -16.39
C LEU A 357 -4.09 -9.33 -16.99
N PHE A 358 -5.23 -8.82 -16.55
CA PHE A 358 -6.54 -9.23 -17.06
C PHE A 358 -6.73 -8.85 -18.54
N ALA A 359 -6.23 -7.67 -18.95
CA ALA A 359 -6.27 -7.27 -20.35
C ALA A 359 -5.50 -8.23 -21.24
N ILE A 360 -4.28 -8.63 -20.85
CA ILE A 360 -3.47 -9.60 -21.58
C ILE A 360 -4.16 -10.96 -21.63
N SER A 361 -4.67 -11.45 -20.51
CA SER A 361 -5.37 -12.74 -20.45
C SER A 361 -6.64 -12.76 -21.31
N LEU A 362 -7.39 -11.65 -21.36
CA LEU A 362 -8.59 -11.53 -22.19
C LEU A 362 -8.26 -11.37 -23.68
N GLN A 363 -7.18 -10.66 -24.05
CA GLN A 363 -6.75 -10.54 -25.45
C GLN A 363 -6.39 -11.87 -26.11
N ASN A 364 -5.89 -12.82 -25.32
CA ASN A 364 -5.50 -14.15 -25.80
C ASN A 364 -6.70 -15.11 -25.98
N LYS A 365 -7.93 -14.67 -25.71
CA LYS A 365 -9.15 -15.49 -25.84
C LYS A 365 -10.01 -15.03 -27.02
N GLU A 366 -10.35 -15.97 -27.91
CA GLU A 366 -11.16 -15.70 -29.12
C GLU A 366 -12.58 -15.19 -28.82
N ASN A 367 -13.11 -15.46 -27.62
CA ASN A 367 -14.46 -15.09 -27.18
C ASN A 367 -14.48 -14.11 -26.00
N ALA A 368 -13.49 -13.21 -25.91
CA ALA A 368 -13.41 -12.25 -24.82
C ALA A 368 -14.63 -11.30 -24.82
N ILE A 369 -15.29 -11.19 -23.67
CA ILE A 369 -16.41 -10.25 -23.49
C ILE A 369 -15.84 -8.87 -23.20
N GLY A 370 -16.07 -7.91 -24.10
CA GLY A 370 -15.68 -6.50 -23.92
C GLY A 370 -14.36 -6.14 -24.62
N ASP A 371 -13.90 -4.90 -24.39
CA ASP A 371 -12.66 -4.35 -24.94
C ASP A 371 -11.58 -4.27 -23.85
N PRO A 372 -10.59 -5.19 -23.83
CA PRO A 372 -9.53 -5.20 -22.82
C PRO A 372 -8.67 -3.93 -22.83
N LEU A 373 -8.46 -3.30 -23.99
CA LEU A 373 -7.69 -2.07 -24.11
C LEU A 373 -8.42 -0.88 -23.50
N LEU A 374 -9.74 -0.83 -23.68
CA LEU A 374 -10.59 0.17 -23.03
C LEU A 374 -10.56 0.03 -21.50
N MET A 375 -10.58 -1.20 -20.98
CA MET A 375 -10.45 -1.48 -19.55
C MET A 375 -9.12 -0.98 -19.00
N GLU A 376 -8.02 -1.29 -19.68
CA GLU A 376 -6.68 -0.85 -19.29
C GLU A 376 -6.59 0.68 -19.29
N ALA A 377 -7.00 1.33 -20.39
CA ALA A 377 -7.02 2.79 -20.52
C ALA A 377 -7.89 3.46 -19.44
N PHE A 378 -9.04 2.89 -19.10
CA PHE A 378 -9.92 3.38 -18.03
C PHE A 378 -9.22 3.35 -16.68
N VAL A 379 -8.68 2.21 -16.26
CA VAL A 379 -8.04 2.05 -14.95
C VAL A 379 -6.85 2.99 -14.81
N TYR A 380 -5.98 3.06 -15.82
CA TYR A 380 -4.83 3.98 -15.80
C TYR A 380 -5.26 5.44 -15.80
N SER A 381 -6.31 5.81 -16.55
CA SER A 381 -6.83 7.18 -16.54
C SER A 381 -7.35 7.57 -15.15
N VAL A 382 -8.04 6.65 -14.46
CA VAL A 382 -8.51 6.88 -13.08
C VAL A 382 -7.32 7.02 -12.12
N ILE A 383 -6.31 6.15 -12.21
CA ILE A 383 -5.12 6.21 -11.37
C ILE A 383 -4.38 7.54 -11.59
N CYS A 384 -4.05 7.87 -12.85
CA CYS A 384 -3.37 9.12 -13.18
C CYS A 384 -4.12 10.33 -12.64
N THR A 385 -5.43 10.40 -12.93
CA THR A 385 -6.26 11.54 -12.53
C THR A 385 -6.35 11.64 -11.00
N THR A 386 -6.60 10.54 -10.30
CA THR A 386 -6.73 10.57 -8.84
C THR A 386 -5.39 10.86 -8.16
N VAL A 387 -4.29 10.26 -8.60
CA VAL A 387 -2.97 10.47 -7.99
C VAL A 387 -2.47 11.90 -8.24
N LEU A 388 -2.60 12.42 -9.46
CA LEU A 388 -2.19 13.77 -9.78
C LEU A 388 -3.11 14.81 -9.14
N LEU A 389 -4.42 14.74 -9.40
CA LEU A 389 -5.37 15.74 -8.93
C LEU A 389 -5.45 15.76 -7.41
N GLN A 390 -5.66 14.60 -6.79
CA GLN A 390 -5.83 14.49 -5.34
C GLN A 390 -4.48 14.61 -4.61
N GLY A 391 -3.41 14.03 -5.17
CA GLY A 391 -2.06 14.15 -4.61
C GLY A 391 -1.58 15.59 -4.51
N MET A 392 -1.89 16.44 -5.49
CA MET A 392 -1.50 17.85 -5.49
C MET A 392 -2.47 18.74 -4.71
N SER A 393 -3.77 18.47 -4.77
CA SER A 393 -4.80 19.36 -4.21
C SER A 393 -5.24 19.02 -2.79
N SER A 394 -5.00 17.81 -2.28
CA SER A 394 -5.51 17.38 -0.97
C SER A 394 -5.04 18.26 0.20
N GLY A 395 -3.81 18.77 0.16
CA GLY A 395 -3.30 19.74 1.14
C GLY A 395 -4.06 21.06 1.11
N ILE A 396 -4.38 21.55 -0.08
CA ILE A 396 -5.15 22.78 -0.29
C ILE A 396 -6.59 22.58 0.22
N VAL A 397 -7.21 21.46 -0.15
CA VAL A 397 -8.58 21.12 0.29
C VAL A 397 -8.65 20.97 1.82
N ALA A 398 -7.68 20.28 2.42
CA ALA A 398 -7.59 20.13 3.88
C ALA A 398 -7.47 21.49 4.59
N ARG A 399 -6.70 22.43 4.00
CA ARG A 399 -6.55 23.81 4.53
C ARG A 399 -7.85 24.60 4.41
N ILE A 400 -8.51 24.57 3.26
CA ILE A 400 -9.80 25.24 3.03
C ILE A 400 -10.86 24.74 4.01
N LEU A 401 -10.90 23.42 4.24
CA LEU A 401 -11.84 22.80 5.18
C LEU A 401 -11.45 22.99 6.66
N ARG A 402 -10.28 23.57 6.94
CA ARG A 402 -9.73 23.77 8.29
C ARG A 402 -9.56 22.45 9.05
N LEU A 403 -9.11 21.41 8.36
CA LEU A 403 -8.87 20.07 8.90
C LEU A 403 -7.38 19.73 8.99
N GLN A 404 -6.51 20.66 8.63
CA GLN A 404 -5.07 20.52 8.90
C GLN A 404 -4.83 20.67 10.39
N ARG A 405 -3.93 19.86 10.92
CA ARG A 405 -3.38 20.11 12.26
C ARG A 405 -2.56 21.39 12.22
N PRO A 406 -2.58 22.18 13.30
CA PRO A 406 -1.52 23.15 13.52
C PRO A 406 -0.16 22.45 13.44
N ASP A 407 0.93 23.21 13.32
CA ASP A 407 2.28 22.66 13.22
C ASP A 407 2.50 21.54 14.24
N PRO A 408 3.25 20.47 13.90
CA PRO A 408 3.39 19.32 14.76
C PRO A 408 4.04 19.75 16.07
N ASN A 409 3.25 19.79 17.12
CA ASN A 409 3.69 20.16 18.47
C ASN A 409 3.71 18.94 19.42
N ASP A 410 3.35 17.77 18.92
CA ASP A 410 3.33 16.55 19.72
C ASP A 410 4.76 16.05 19.97
N TRP A 411 5.00 15.55 21.17
CA TRP A 411 6.30 15.06 21.59
C TRP A 411 6.30 13.55 21.79
N ILE A 412 7.37 12.91 21.35
CA ILE A 412 7.74 11.55 21.77
C ILE A 412 8.88 11.67 22.75
N ILE A 413 8.71 11.10 23.94
CA ILE A 413 9.78 10.99 24.94
C ILE A 413 10.16 9.51 25.05
N ILE A 414 11.39 9.18 24.74
CA ILE A 414 11.93 7.83 24.85
C ILE A 414 12.61 7.71 26.20
N GLY A 415 11.99 6.96 27.12
CA GLY A 415 12.36 6.84 28.52
C GLY A 415 11.20 7.25 29.44
N ALA A 416 10.38 6.29 29.89
CA ALA A 416 9.23 6.51 30.79
C ALA A 416 9.59 6.34 32.28
N HIS A 417 10.86 6.53 32.64
CA HIS A 417 11.31 6.59 34.04
C HIS A 417 10.67 7.81 34.77
N ARG A 418 10.94 7.97 36.04
CA ARG A 418 10.31 9.01 36.87
C ARG A 418 10.42 10.40 36.25
N PHE A 419 11.61 10.81 35.86
CA PHE A 419 11.83 12.14 35.26
C PHE A 419 11.10 12.30 33.92
N GLY A 420 11.13 11.26 33.05
CA GLY A 420 10.39 11.28 31.78
C GLY A 420 8.88 11.45 31.99
N ARG A 421 8.30 10.81 33.01
CA ARG A 421 6.87 10.98 33.35
C ARG A 421 6.54 12.37 33.91
N GLU A 422 7.37 12.91 34.80
CA GLU A 422 7.20 14.25 35.34
C GLU A 422 7.32 15.31 34.24
N LEU A 423 8.28 15.16 33.34
CA LEU A 423 8.44 16.03 32.17
C LEU A 423 7.23 15.94 31.24
N ALA A 424 6.77 14.72 30.94
CA ALA A 424 5.58 14.51 30.12
C ALA A 424 4.32 15.14 30.74
N GLN A 425 4.15 15.07 32.07
CA GLN A 425 3.06 15.75 32.77
C GLN A 425 3.16 17.27 32.65
N ALA A 426 4.35 17.81 32.84
CA ALA A 426 4.58 19.25 32.70
C ALA A 426 4.32 19.75 31.28
N MET A 427 4.68 18.99 30.28
CA MET A 427 4.46 19.33 28.87
C MET A 427 3.00 19.14 28.43
N ASN A 428 2.27 18.23 29.05
CA ASN A 428 0.87 17.93 28.74
C ASN A 428 -0.13 18.89 29.40
N PHE A 429 0.36 19.87 30.19
CA PHE A 429 -0.48 20.84 30.92
C PHE A 429 -1.23 21.80 29.99
N ASN A 430 -0.76 21.99 28.77
CA ASN A 430 -1.50 22.68 27.71
C ASN A 430 -2.19 21.65 26.80
N GLU A 431 -3.52 21.65 26.74
CA GLU A 431 -4.36 20.73 25.94
C GLU A 431 -4.02 20.72 24.43
N GLU A 432 -3.18 21.64 23.97
CA GLU A 432 -2.75 21.75 22.56
C GLU A 432 -1.62 20.77 22.17
N ARG A 433 -0.97 20.09 23.13
CA ARG A 433 0.17 19.20 22.87
C ARG A 433 -0.11 17.80 23.40
N SER A 434 0.15 16.79 22.59
CA SER A 434 0.09 15.40 23.02
C SER A 434 1.52 14.88 23.25
N VAL A 435 1.77 14.29 24.41
CA VAL A 435 3.05 13.67 24.74
C VAL A 435 2.87 12.17 24.83
N ILE A 436 3.73 11.42 24.13
CA ILE A 436 3.73 9.96 24.14
C ILE A 436 5.06 9.48 24.72
N LEU A 437 4.98 8.62 25.71
CA LEU A 437 6.14 7.99 26.33
C LEU A 437 6.41 6.62 25.69
N LEU A 438 7.66 6.35 25.33
CA LEU A 438 8.13 5.03 24.89
C LEU A 438 9.11 4.47 25.91
N ASP A 439 8.98 3.20 26.25
CA ASP A 439 9.92 2.51 27.15
C ASP A 439 9.85 0.99 26.90
N THR A 440 10.96 0.32 27.04
CA THR A 440 11.07 -1.14 27.00
C THR A 440 10.68 -1.79 28.35
N ASN A 441 10.61 -1.02 29.43
CA ASN A 441 10.26 -1.51 30.76
C ASN A 441 8.75 -1.47 30.99
N PRO A 442 8.08 -2.65 31.11
CA PRO A 442 6.63 -2.71 31.32
C PRO A 442 6.16 -2.06 32.63
N THR A 443 7.05 -1.98 33.63
CA THR A 443 6.72 -1.33 34.92
C THR A 443 6.60 0.18 34.75
N ASN A 444 7.52 0.81 34.04
CA ASN A 444 7.48 2.24 33.74
C ASN A 444 6.22 2.60 32.95
N ILE A 445 5.87 1.79 31.95
CA ILE A 445 4.67 1.97 31.12
C ILE A 445 3.39 1.85 31.96
N LYS A 446 3.32 0.86 32.88
CA LYS A 446 2.17 0.72 33.80
C LYS A 446 2.01 1.94 34.71
N LEU A 447 3.12 2.48 35.22
CA LEU A 447 3.11 3.67 36.06
C LEU A 447 2.68 4.91 35.26
N ALA A 448 3.19 5.10 34.05
CA ALA A 448 2.79 6.19 33.17
C ALA A 448 1.28 6.16 32.86
N LYS A 449 0.75 4.98 32.50
CA LYS A 449 -0.69 4.79 32.26
C LYS A 449 -1.56 5.06 33.50
N LYS A 450 -1.09 4.67 34.70
CA LYS A 450 -1.78 5.01 35.96
C LYS A 450 -1.84 6.51 36.25
N GLN A 451 -0.85 7.26 35.76
CA GLN A 451 -0.80 8.72 35.86
C GLN A 451 -1.60 9.44 34.75
N GLY A 452 -2.33 8.69 33.89
CA GLY A 452 -3.12 9.24 32.79
C GLY A 452 -2.31 9.65 31.58
N LEU A 453 -1.00 9.27 31.50
CA LEU A 453 -0.13 9.57 30.38
C LEU A 453 -0.29 8.52 29.26
N LYS A 454 -0.17 8.97 28.02
CA LYS A 454 -0.09 8.06 26.88
C LYS A 454 1.31 7.40 26.88
N ALA A 455 1.34 6.08 26.97
CA ALA A 455 2.60 5.34 27.02
C ALA A 455 2.51 4.01 26.29
N LEU A 456 3.57 3.66 25.57
CA LEU A 456 3.70 2.46 24.73
C LEU A 456 4.90 1.65 25.17
N LEU A 457 4.72 0.32 25.25
CA LEU A 457 5.79 -0.62 25.48
C LEU A 457 6.47 -0.93 24.14
N CYS A 458 7.59 -0.28 23.89
CA CYS A 458 8.30 -0.39 22.61
C CYS A 458 9.76 -0.03 22.76
N ASP A 459 10.60 -0.62 21.88
CA ASP A 459 11.98 -0.18 21.73
C ASP A 459 12.02 1.09 20.86
N GLY A 460 12.59 2.17 21.40
CA GLY A 460 12.75 3.42 20.67
C GLY A 460 13.63 3.31 19.41
N MET A 461 14.45 2.26 19.29
CA MET A 461 15.25 1.97 18.09
C MET A 461 14.42 1.37 16.94
N GLU A 462 13.29 0.71 17.24
CA GLU A 462 12.34 0.14 16.27
C GLU A 462 11.26 1.13 15.82
N ALA A 463 11.59 2.39 15.82
CA ALA A 463 10.68 3.51 15.53
C ALA A 463 9.96 3.41 14.18
N GLU A 464 10.54 2.73 13.19
CA GLU A 464 9.92 2.50 11.88
C GLU A 464 8.68 1.63 11.97
N GLU A 465 8.71 0.57 12.77
CA GLU A 465 7.57 -0.31 12.99
C GLU A 465 6.42 0.42 13.70
N LEU A 466 6.76 1.29 14.66
CA LEU A 466 5.78 2.14 15.35
C LEU A 466 5.11 3.18 14.43
N TYR A 467 5.86 3.68 13.45
CA TYR A 467 5.34 4.64 12.47
C TYR A 467 4.30 4.00 11.54
N GLU A 468 4.44 2.71 11.28
CA GLU A 468 3.53 1.96 10.40
C GLU A 468 2.36 1.31 11.16
N GLU A 469 2.58 0.77 12.36
CA GLU A 469 1.56 0.03 13.11
C GLU A 469 0.69 0.91 14.02
N GLU A 470 1.22 1.99 14.60
CA GLU A 470 0.47 2.82 15.53
C GLU A 470 0.39 4.28 15.06
N GLN A 471 -0.74 4.64 14.52
CA GLN A 471 -1.13 5.97 14.05
C GLN A 471 -0.93 7.12 15.07
N LEU A 472 -0.40 6.83 16.24
CA LEU A 472 -0.07 7.74 17.30
C LEU A 472 1.03 8.74 16.93
N LEU A 473 1.86 8.39 15.93
CA LEU A 473 3.01 9.18 15.50
C LEU A 473 2.69 10.22 14.42
N PHE A 474 1.48 10.21 13.86
CA PHE A 474 1.05 11.17 12.82
C PHE A 474 0.94 12.64 13.26
N GLY A 475 1.34 12.98 14.45
CA GLY A 475 1.36 14.36 14.95
C GLY A 475 2.67 14.74 15.60
N THR A 476 3.66 13.84 15.56
CA THR A 476 4.95 14.04 16.23
C THR A 476 5.73 15.14 15.54
N GLY A 477 5.95 16.23 16.28
CA GLY A 477 6.82 17.31 15.85
C GLY A 477 8.21 17.20 16.43
N TYR A 478 8.31 16.61 17.62
CA TYR A 478 9.54 16.60 18.39
C TYR A 478 9.80 15.23 19.01
N VAL A 479 11.05 14.83 19.06
CA VAL A 479 11.49 13.59 19.73
C VAL A 479 12.54 13.94 20.76
N LEU A 480 12.39 13.38 21.96
CA LEU A 480 13.34 13.52 23.05
C LEU A 480 13.84 12.15 23.51
N ALA A 481 15.09 11.83 23.23
CA ALA A 481 15.76 10.66 23.78
C ALA A 481 16.22 10.97 25.21
N LEU A 482 15.58 10.33 26.19
CA LEU A 482 15.75 10.58 27.62
C LEU A 482 15.94 9.25 28.37
N THR A 483 16.83 8.39 27.89
CA THR A 483 17.19 7.17 28.61
C THR A 483 18.36 7.43 29.57
N ASP A 484 18.60 6.51 30.50
CA ASP A 484 19.73 6.60 31.45
C ASP A 484 21.10 6.36 30.78
N ASN A 485 21.11 6.00 29.51
CA ASN A 485 22.33 5.72 28.73
C ASN A 485 22.54 6.79 27.65
N SER A 486 23.58 7.59 27.80
CA SER A 486 23.94 8.68 26.88
C SER A 486 24.31 8.19 25.47
N GLU A 487 24.95 7.01 25.34
CA GLU A 487 25.29 6.42 24.05
C GLU A 487 24.03 5.95 23.31
N LEU A 488 23.09 5.34 24.04
CA LEU A 488 21.79 4.96 23.50
C LEU A 488 21.00 6.19 23.06
N ASN A 489 21.00 7.28 23.85
CA ASN A 489 20.34 8.52 23.47
C ASN A 489 20.90 9.08 22.16
N GLN A 490 22.21 9.00 21.95
CA GLN A 490 22.85 9.44 20.73
C GLN A 490 22.42 8.58 19.52
N LEU A 491 22.40 7.26 19.67
CA LEU A 491 21.92 6.36 18.61
C LEU A 491 20.47 6.61 18.27
N LEU A 492 19.62 6.81 19.29
CA LEU A 492 18.23 7.19 19.11
C LEU A 492 18.08 8.52 18.38
N MET A 493 18.86 9.54 18.75
CA MET A 493 18.86 10.83 18.06
C MET A 493 19.23 10.66 16.58
N GLN A 494 20.27 9.89 16.28
CA GLN A 494 20.67 9.62 14.91
C GLN A 494 19.56 8.93 14.13
N ARG A 495 18.98 7.87 14.67
CA ARG A 495 17.93 7.08 14.03
C ARG A 495 16.67 7.92 13.74
N TRP A 496 16.23 8.70 14.71
CA TRP A 496 15.05 9.55 14.55
C TRP A 496 15.31 10.77 13.67
N ALA A 497 16.52 11.30 13.62
CA ALA A 497 16.90 12.41 12.74
C ALA A 497 16.94 12.01 11.25
N GLU A 498 17.19 10.74 10.95
CA GLU A 498 17.09 10.20 9.59
C GLU A 498 15.65 10.15 9.10
N GLN A 499 14.71 9.94 10.01
CA GLN A 499 13.26 9.83 9.68
C GLN A 499 12.52 11.16 9.73
N LEU A 500 12.86 12.03 10.66
CA LEU A 500 12.20 13.32 10.86
C LEU A 500 13.05 14.44 10.26
N ASN A 501 13.54 15.32 11.10
CA ASN A 501 14.47 16.38 10.76
C ASN A 501 15.44 16.55 11.93
N ARG A 502 16.71 16.81 11.64
CA ARG A 502 17.76 16.97 12.65
C ARG A 502 17.45 18.07 13.69
N GLU A 503 16.72 19.09 13.29
CA GLU A 503 16.39 20.24 14.15
C GLU A 503 15.32 19.95 15.20
N ILE A 504 14.55 18.88 15.05
CA ILE A 504 13.41 18.56 15.93
C ILE A 504 13.66 17.32 16.80
N VAL A 505 14.87 16.79 16.77
CA VAL A 505 15.28 15.66 17.60
C VAL A 505 16.23 16.12 18.68
N TYR A 506 15.86 15.85 19.92
CA TYR A 506 16.57 16.23 21.11
C TYR A 506 17.03 14.99 21.88
N GLY A 507 18.13 15.10 22.61
CA GLY A 507 18.57 14.02 23.47
C GLY A 507 19.37 14.52 24.64
N TRP A 508 19.27 13.80 25.74
CA TRP A 508 20.07 14.09 26.89
C TRP A 508 21.46 13.48 26.73
N ILE A 509 22.49 14.36 26.69
CA ILE A 509 23.89 14.00 26.60
C ILE A 509 24.64 14.85 27.64
N PRO A 510 25.30 14.24 28.66
CA PRO A 510 26.11 14.97 29.65
C PRO A 510 27.24 15.75 28.99
N SER A 511 27.59 16.92 29.54
CA SER A 511 28.59 17.82 29.01
C SER A 511 30.00 17.17 28.88
N ASP A 512 30.30 16.19 29.74
CA ASP A 512 31.57 15.48 29.75
C ASP A 512 31.76 14.55 28.55
N TYR A 513 30.66 14.16 27.89
CA TYR A 513 30.65 13.32 26.67
C TYR A 513 30.57 14.14 25.37
N ALA A 514 30.24 15.43 25.44
CA ALA A 514 30.02 16.26 24.24
C ALA A 514 31.30 16.59 23.44
N PRO A 515 32.53 16.70 24.02
CA PRO A 515 33.71 17.12 23.26
C PRO A 515 34.32 16.06 22.35
N SER A 516 34.02 14.80 22.50
CA SER A 516 34.67 13.72 21.74
C SER A 516 33.97 13.38 20.41
N ILE A 517 32.84 14.02 20.08
CA ILE A 517 32.01 13.63 18.94
C ILE A 517 31.81 14.81 18.00
N THR A 518 32.57 14.80 16.91
CA THR A 518 32.56 15.82 15.86
C THR A 518 31.30 15.89 15.01
N ASN A 519 30.34 14.93 15.15
CA ASN A 519 29.10 14.86 14.37
C ASN A 519 27.92 14.42 15.23
N VAL A 520 27.49 15.23 16.22
CA VAL A 520 26.22 14.98 16.91
C VAL A 520 25.07 15.34 15.96
N ILE A 521 24.25 14.35 15.64
CA ILE A 521 23.01 14.54 14.86
C ILE A 521 21.88 14.80 15.85
N GLY A 522 21.18 15.93 15.73
CA GLY A 522 20.17 16.41 16.67
C GLY A 522 20.69 17.42 17.67
N GLN A 523 19.84 17.88 18.61
CA GLN A 523 20.18 18.92 19.59
C GLN A 523 20.37 18.30 20.98
N PRO A 524 21.57 18.32 21.56
CA PRO A 524 21.78 17.88 22.94
C PRO A 524 21.14 18.86 23.91
N ILE A 525 20.41 18.35 24.89
CA ILE A 525 19.79 19.13 25.95
C ILE A 525 20.18 18.57 27.32
N PHE A 526 19.98 19.38 28.36
CA PHE A 526 20.29 19.01 29.75
C PHE A 526 21.76 18.64 30.03
N GLY A 527 22.70 19.15 29.22
CA GLY A 527 24.12 18.79 29.33
C GLY A 527 24.78 19.05 30.69
N ASN A 528 24.18 19.92 31.53
CA ASN A 528 24.71 20.27 32.87
C ASN A 528 23.96 19.51 34.01
N LEU A 529 23.06 18.60 33.69
CA LEU A 529 22.33 17.80 34.69
C LEU A 529 22.94 16.39 34.77
N GLU A 530 23.21 15.94 35.99
CA GLU A 530 23.60 14.54 36.23
C GLU A 530 22.43 13.60 35.93
N PRO A 531 22.71 12.33 35.50
CA PRO A 531 21.68 11.35 35.28
C PRO A 531 20.88 11.15 36.57
N VAL A 532 19.58 11.35 36.48
CA VAL A 532 18.66 11.06 37.59
C VAL A 532 18.42 9.57 37.62
N SER A 533 19.14 8.87 38.53
CA SER A 533 18.99 7.46 38.83
C SER A 533 17.61 7.11 39.42
#